data_1606e108638f6eae0aca63a46398c64f
#
_entry.id   1606e108638f6eae0aca63a46398c64f
#
_cell.length_a   1.000
_cell.length_b   1.000
_cell.length_c   1.000
_cell.angle_alpha   90.00
_cell.angle_beta   90.00
_cell.angle_gamma   90.00
#
_symmetry.space_group_name_H-M   'P 1'
#
loop_
_entity.id
_entity.type
_entity.pdbx_description
1 polymer ?
#
loop_
_entity_poly.entity_id
_entity_poly.type
_entity_poly.pdbx_seq_one_letter_code
_entity_poly.pdbx_strand_id
1 'polypeptide(L)'
;MDEGMELKGCVCRIKSCAGQLLSMEEDLVTDLDDDSWDLVWRDLRLKETFLYIDLSRVISRSENDERRKALTLLANKFFYCTDELGDAVTSRSVPVVKMCYNDTAQALRELLAALAPPQ
;
A
#
# COMPACT_ATOMS: atom_id res chain seq x y z
N MET A 1 28.95 -4.59 0.88
CA MET A 1 27.83 -4.46 0.57
C MET A 1 26.96 -3.90 1.35
N ASP A 2 26.03 -3.46 0.96
CA ASP A 2 25.66 -2.36 1.42
C ASP A 2 24.22 -2.44 1.76
N GLU A 3 23.92 -2.64 3.04
CA GLU A 3 22.56 -2.59 3.55
C GLU A 3 21.88 -1.27 3.21
N GLY A 4 22.65 -0.17 3.20
CA GLY A 4 22.10 1.13 2.84
C GLY A 4 21.57 1.16 1.42
N MET A 5 22.29 0.55 0.47
CA MET A 5 21.82 0.49 -0.91
C MET A 5 20.63 -0.42 -1.07
N GLU A 6 20.62 -1.53 -0.34
CA GLU A 6 19.49 -2.45 -0.36
C GLU A 6 18.22 -1.76 0.17
N LEU A 7 18.36 -1.01 1.27
CA LEU A 7 17.22 -0.29 1.84
C LEU A 7 16.74 0.83 0.93
N LYS A 8 17.67 1.53 0.25
CA LYS A 8 17.28 2.53 -0.74
C LYS A 8 16.49 1.90 -1.88
N GLY A 9 16.91 0.72 -2.32
CA GLY A 9 16.19 -0.03 -3.33
C GLY A 9 14.78 -0.40 -2.87
N CYS A 10 14.64 -0.86 -1.62
CA CYS A 10 13.34 -1.17 -1.04
C CYS A 10 12.44 0.06 -1.01
N VAL A 11 12.97 1.21 -0.55
CA VAL A 11 12.20 2.45 -0.48
C VAL A 11 11.78 2.91 -1.87
N CYS A 12 12.67 2.81 -2.86
CA CYS A 12 12.34 3.17 -4.23
C CYS A 12 11.20 2.31 -4.78
N ARG A 13 11.26 1.00 -4.53
CA ARG A 13 10.21 0.09 -4.99
C ARG A 13 8.89 0.37 -4.26
N ILE A 14 8.94 0.68 -2.96
CA ILE A 14 7.76 1.06 -2.20
C ILE A 14 7.11 2.29 -2.81
N LYS A 15 7.90 3.32 -3.08
CA LYS A 15 7.38 4.57 -3.67
C LYS A 15 6.78 4.33 -5.05
N SER A 16 7.45 3.53 -5.88
CA SER A 16 6.96 3.22 -7.22
C SER A 16 5.64 2.45 -7.16
N CYS A 17 5.60 1.41 -6.34
CA CYS A 17 4.41 0.59 -6.18
C CYS A 17 3.25 1.40 -5.59
N ALA A 18 3.56 2.24 -4.60
CA ALA A 18 2.57 3.11 -3.97
C ALA A 18 2.00 4.11 -4.98
N GLY A 19 2.85 4.68 -5.84
CA GLY A 19 2.38 5.57 -6.89
C GLY A 19 1.42 4.89 -7.84
N GLN A 20 1.72 3.65 -8.20
CA GLN A 20 0.83 2.87 -9.06
C GLN A 20 -0.51 2.60 -8.37
N LEU A 21 -0.46 2.25 -7.07
CA LEU A 21 -1.68 1.99 -6.31
C LEU A 21 -2.52 3.25 -6.17
N LEU A 22 -1.89 4.39 -5.92
CA LEU A 22 -2.59 5.67 -5.79
C LEU A 22 -3.20 6.13 -7.12
N SER A 23 -2.63 5.70 -8.26
CA SER A 23 -3.17 6.05 -9.56
C SER A 23 -4.35 5.17 -9.98
N MET A 24 -4.68 4.14 -9.21
CA MET A 24 -5.82 3.27 -9.49
C MET A 24 -7.16 3.94 -9.22
N GLU A 25 -7.17 5.12 -8.62
CA GLU A 25 -8.41 5.80 -8.26
C GLU A 25 -9.35 5.95 -9.46
N GLU A 26 -8.82 6.33 -10.60
CA GLU A 26 -9.63 6.54 -11.81
C GLU A 26 -10.28 5.23 -12.28
N ASP A 27 -9.56 4.12 -12.14
CA ASP A 27 -10.06 2.82 -12.55
C ASP A 27 -11.18 2.33 -11.64
N LEU A 28 -11.16 2.73 -10.38
CA LEU A 28 -12.09 2.25 -9.37
C LEU A 28 -13.39 3.04 -9.30
N VAL A 29 -13.46 4.21 -9.97
CA VAL A 29 -14.67 5.03 -9.96
C VAL A 29 -15.59 4.77 -11.14
N THR A 30 -15.16 3.95 -12.09
CA THR A 30 -15.99 3.58 -13.23
C THR A 30 -16.71 2.27 -12.96
N ASP A 31 -17.86 2.10 -13.61
CA ASP A 31 -18.62 0.87 -13.50
C ASP A 31 -17.92 -0.20 -14.35
N LEU A 32 -17.31 -1.17 -13.68
CA LEU A 32 -16.52 -2.18 -14.33
C LEU A 32 -17.33 -3.44 -14.59
N ASP A 33 -17.01 -4.15 -15.69
CA ASP A 33 -17.58 -5.49 -15.91
C ASP A 33 -16.89 -6.50 -14.98
N ASP A 34 -17.41 -7.72 -14.94
CA ASP A 34 -16.90 -8.76 -14.05
C ASP A 34 -15.43 -9.08 -14.28
N ASP A 35 -15.02 -9.15 -15.55
CA ASP A 35 -13.62 -9.45 -15.87
C ASP A 35 -12.68 -8.34 -15.42
N SER A 36 -13.13 -7.08 -15.55
CA SER A 36 -12.34 -5.94 -15.11
C SER A 36 -12.21 -5.88 -13.60
N TRP A 37 -13.27 -6.23 -12.86
CA TRP A 37 -13.20 -6.33 -11.40
C TRP A 37 -12.17 -7.38 -10.97
N ASP A 38 -12.13 -8.52 -11.65
CA ASP A 38 -11.16 -9.57 -11.32
C ASP A 38 -9.73 -9.12 -11.60
N LEU A 39 -9.50 -8.38 -12.68
CA LEU A 39 -8.18 -7.84 -12.99
C LEU A 39 -7.74 -6.79 -11.97
N VAL A 40 -8.64 -5.92 -11.55
CA VAL A 40 -8.35 -4.92 -10.52
C VAL A 40 -7.97 -5.62 -9.21
N TRP A 41 -8.71 -6.64 -8.83
CA TRP A 41 -8.46 -7.39 -7.61
C TRP A 41 -7.09 -8.06 -7.63
N ARG A 42 -6.74 -8.71 -8.75
CA ARG A 42 -5.43 -9.35 -8.90
C ARG A 42 -4.29 -8.36 -8.83
N ASP A 43 -4.45 -7.22 -9.50
CA ASP A 43 -3.42 -6.18 -9.50
C ASP A 43 -3.24 -5.60 -8.09
N LEU A 44 -4.33 -5.35 -7.40
CA LEU A 44 -4.29 -4.85 -6.03
C LEU A 44 -3.54 -5.83 -5.10
N ARG A 45 -3.86 -7.11 -5.19
CA ARG A 45 -3.21 -8.15 -4.39
C ARG A 45 -1.71 -8.24 -4.65
N LEU A 46 -1.33 -8.12 -5.92
CA LEU A 46 0.07 -8.18 -6.31
C LEU A 46 0.84 -6.99 -5.73
N LYS A 47 0.30 -5.79 -5.84
CA LYS A 47 0.92 -4.60 -5.29
C LYS A 47 1.01 -4.65 -3.77
N GLU A 48 -0.03 -5.14 -3.11
CA GLU A 48 -0.04 -5.34 -1.68
C GLU A 48 1.07 -6.28 -1.24
N THR A 49 1.26 -7.38 -1.97
CA THR A 49 2.31 -8.36 -1.66
C THR A 49 3.70 -7.74 -1.78
N PHE A 50 3.95 -7.00 -2.85
CA PHE A 50 5.24 -6.33 -3.04
C PHE A 50 5.50 -5.30 -1.94
N LEU A 51 4.49 -4.53 -1.58
CA LEU A 51 4.61 -3.56 -0.50
C LEU A 51 4.91 -4.25 0.83
N TYR A 52 4.25 -5.36 1.11
CA TYR A 52 4.47 -6.11 2.34
C TYR A 52 5.93 -6.56 2.44
N ILE A 53 6.47 -7.13 1.37
CA ILE A 53 7.84 -7.62 1.36
C ILE A 53 8.84 -6.49 1.62
N ASP A 54 8.74 -5.40 0.88
CA ASP A 54 9.70 -4.32 1.00
C ASP A 54 9.54 -3.54 2.31
N LEU A 55 8.30 -3.32 2.76
CA LEU A 55 8.06 -2.67 4.05
C LEU A 55 8.60 -3.51 5.20
N SER A 56 8.41 -4.82 5.15
CA SER A 56 8.92 -5.71 6.18
C SER A 56 10.44 -5.60 6.31
N ARG A 57 11.14 -5.50 5.19
CA ARG A 57 12.59 -5.32 5.19
C ARG A 57 13.00 -4.00 5.81
N VAL A 58 12.35 -2.92 5.40
CA VAL A 58 12.67 -1.59 5.92
C VAL A 58 12.42 -1.52 7.43
N ILE A 59 11.29 -2.04 7.86
CA ILE A 59 10.92 -2.01 9.28
C ILE A 59 11.88 -2.86 10.11
N SER A 60 12.19 -4.08 9.66
CA SER A 60 13.06 -4.98 10.42
C SER A 60 14.49 -4.45 10.54
N ARG A 61 14.92 -3.61 9.63
CA ARG A 61 16.26 -3.05 9.63
C ARG A 61 16.33 -1.64 10.22
N SER A 62 15.22 -1.13 10.73
CA SER A 62 15.22 0.16 11.40
C SER A 62 15.87 -0.01 12.77
N GLU A 63 16.89 0.79 13.04
CA GLU A 63 17.62 0.72 14.32
C GLU A 63 16.93 1.50 15.44
N ASN A 64 16.12 2.48 15.08
CA ASN A 64 15.40 3.29 16.05
C ASN A 64 14.09 2.59 16.42
N ASP A 65 13.94 2.22 17.69
CA ASP A 65 12.76 1.49 18.16
C ASP A 65 11.48 2.28 18.00
N GLU A 66 11.51 3.58 18.25
CA GLU A 66 10.31 4.40 18.09
C GLU A 66 9.88 4.49 16.63
N ARG A 67 10.85 4.64 15.74
CA ARG A 67 10.57 4.65 14.30
C ARG A 67 10.01 3.31 13.85
N ARG A 68 10.60 2.21 14.35
CA ARG A 68 10.13 0.86 14.00
C ARG A 68 8.68 0.67 14.44
N LYS A 69 8.34 1.10 15.66
CA LYS A 69 6.97 0.98 16.17
C LYS A 69 6.01 1.83 15.35
N ALA A 70 6.41 3.06 15.04
CA ALA A 70 5.57 3.96 14.23
C ALA A 70 5.30 3.38 12.85
N LEU A 71 6.35 2.88 12.18
CA LEU A 71 6.20 2.27 10.86
C LEU A 71 5.34 1.01 10.91
N THR A 72 5.50 0.20 11.96
CA THR A 72 4.71 -1.01 12.13
C THR A 72 3.23 -0.67 12.27
N LEU A 73 2.89 0.34 13.08
CA LEU A 73 1.50 0.75 13.25
C LEU A 73 0.90 1.26 11.95
N LEU A 74 1.64 2.08 11.23
CA LEU A 74 1.17 2.61 9.95
C LEU A 74 1.03 1.52 8.89
N ALA A 75 1.97 0.58 8.86
CA ALA A 75 1.90 -0.55 7.93
C ALA A 75 0.69 -1.43 8.24
N ASN A 76 0.45 -1.73 9.53
CA ASN A 76 -0.70 -2.53 9.92
C ASN A 76 -2.01 -1.85 9.55
N LYS A 77 -2.09 -0.54 9.75
CA LYS A 77 -3.28 0.23 9.35
C LYS A 77 -3.50 0.14 7.85
N PHE A 78 -2.43 0.31 7.07
CA PHE A 78 -2.51 0.21 5.61
C PHE A 78 -3.00 -1.17 5.17
N PHE A 79 -2.42 -2.25 5.72
CA PHE A 79 -2.80 -3.61 5.32
C PHE A 79 -4.22 -3.96 5.77
N TYR A 80 -4.65 -3.44 6.91
CA TYR A 80 -6.04 -3.58 7.32
C TYR A 80 -6.98 -2.92 6.29
N CYS A 81 -6.64 -1.71 5.85
CA CYS A 81 -7.43 -1.00 4.84
C CYS A 81 -7.44 -1.75 3.50
N THR A 82 -6.32 -2.37 3.10
CA THR A 82 -6.28 -3.13 1.85
C THR A 82 -7.16 -4.37 1.93
N ASP A 83 -7.23 -5.02 3.10
CA ASP A 83 -8.12 -6.16 3.29
C ASP A 83 -9.58 -5.74 3.14
N GLU A 84 -9.95 -4.62 3.75
CA GLU A 84 -11.30 -4.05 3.60
C GLU A 84 -11.60 -3.71 2.15
N LEU A 85 -10.63 -3.13 1.46
CA LEU A 85 -10.78 -2.79 0.04
C LEU A 85 -10.97 -4.05 -0.80
N GLY A 86 -10.24 -5.12 -0.49
CA GLY A 86 -10.39 -6.38 -1.17
C GLY A 86 -11.79 -6.96 -1.02
N ASP A 87 -12.34 -6.90 0.18
CA ASP A 87 -13.70 -7.34 0.44
C ASP A 87 -14.71 -6.49 -0.35
N ALA A 88 -14.47 -5.18 -0.41
CA ALA A 88 -15.33 -4.27 -1.18
C ALA A 88 -15.30 -4.58 -2.66
N VAL A 89 -14.11 -4.83 -3.22
CA VAL A 89 -13.95 -5.20 -4.64
C VAL A 89 -14.72 -6.49 -4.92
N THR A 90 -14.64 -7.47 -4.01
CA THR A 90 -15.36 -8.73 -4.16
C THR A 90 -16.88 -8.50 -4.15
N SER A 91 -17.36 -7.54 -3.37
CA SER A 91 -18.78 -7.21 -3.31
C SER A 91 -19.28 -6.47 -4.57
N ARG A 92 -18.34 -5.89 -5.34
CA ARG A 92 -18.62 -5.15 -6.58
C ARG A 92 -19.50 -3.92 -6.37
N SER A 93 -19.48 -3.38 -5.16
CA SER A 93 -20.21 -2.15 -4.85
C SER A 93 -19.30 -0.95 -5.06
N VAL A 94 -19.53 -0.18 -6.11
CA VAL A 94 -18.70 0.98 -6.43
C VAL A 94 -18.61 1.98 -5.26
N PRO A 95 -19.73 2.36 -4.59
CA PRO A 95 -19.62 3.27 -3.45
C PRO A 95 -18.76 2.74 -2.31
N VAL A 96 -18.88 1.44 -2.00
CA VAL A 96 -18.09 0.84 -0.92
C VAL A 96 -16.61 0.74 -1.32
N VAL A 97 -16.33 0.36 -2.56
CA VAL A 97 -14.96 0.33 -3.08
C VAL A 97 -14.32 1.70 -3.01
N LYS A 98 -15.05 2.74 -3.40
CA LYS A 98 -14.53 4.10 -3.38
C LYS A 98 -14.19 4.55 -1.97
N MET A 99 -15.06 4.25 -1.00
CA MET A 99 -14.83 4.58 0.40
C MET A 99 -13.60 3.85 0.95
N CYS A 100 -13.52 2.53 0.73
CA CYS A 100 -12.40 1.73 1.20
C CYS A 100 -11.09 2.13 0.51
N TYR A 101 -11.15 2.47 -0.78
CA TYR A 101 -9.97 2.93 -1.50
C TYR A 101 -9.46 4.25 -0.91
N ASN A 102 -10.35 5.18 -0.59
CA ASN A 102 -9.94 6.46 0.01
C ASN A 102 -9.24 6.23 1.35
N ASP A 103 -9.74 5.32 2.17
CA ASP A 103 -9.11 4.97 3.44
C ASP A 103 -7.73 4.35 3.22
N THR A 104 -7.62 3.45 2.25
CA THR A 104 -6.35 2.82 1.89
C THR A 104 -5.33 3.84 1.39
N ALA A 105 -5.77 4.75 0.51
CA ALA A 105 -4.90 5.78 -0.03
C ALA A 105 -4.39 6.72 1.06
N GLN A 106 -5.26 7.08 2.00
CA GLN A 106 -4.86 7.93 3.12
C GLN A 106 -3.82 7.23 4.00
N ALA A 107 -4.07 5.96 4.33
CA ALA A 107 -3.12 5.18 5.13
C ALA A 107 -1.77 5.05 4.42
N LEU A 108 -1.79 4.86 3.10
CA LEU A 108 -0.57 4.75 2.31
C LEU A 108 0.20 6.08 2.29
N ARG A 109 -0.48 7.20 2.16
CA ARG A 109 0.16 8.52 2.20
C ARG A 109 0.83 8.77 3.54
N GLU A 110 0.17 8.40 4.63
CA GLU A 110 0.75 8.52 5.97
C GLU A 110 2.01 7.67 6.10
N LEU A 111 1.96 6.45 5.59
CA LEU A 111 3.10 5.54 5.62
C LEU A 111 4.27 6.10 4.80
N LEU A 112 4.00 6.61 3.60
CA LEU A 112 5.03 7.20 2.75
C LEU A 112 5.68 8.41 3.42
N ALA A 113 4.89 9.24 4.09
CA ALA A 113 5.42 10.39 4.82
C ALA A 113 6.37 9.94 5.94
N ALA A 114 6.04 8.85 6.62
CA ALA A 114 6.88 8.31 7.69
C ALA A 114 8.17 7.69 7.17
N LEU A 115 8.19 7.26 5.91
CA LEU A 115 9.40 6.71 5.28
C LEU A 115 10.35 7.78 4.77
N ALA A 116 9.87 9.03 4.66
CA ALA A 116 10.72 10.12 4.21
C ALA A 116 11.84 10.34 5.20
N PRO A 117 13.06 10.67 4.75
CA PRO A 117 14.16 10.92 5.69
C PRO A 117 13.86 12.15 6.54
N PRO A 118 14.30 12.13 7.81
CA PRO A 118 14.12 13.29 8.67
C PRO A 118 14.91 14.45 8.12
N GLN A 119 14.37 15.65 8.26
CA GLN A 119 15.03 16.85 7.78
C GLN A 119 15.57 17.68 8.91
#